data_89569c8625ac15566a5314f6538033e8
#
_entry.id   89569c8625ac15566a5314f6538033e8
#
_cell.length_a   1.000
_cell.length_b   1.000
_cell.length_c   1.000
_cell.angle_alpha   90.00
_cell.angle_beta   90.00
_cell.angle_gamma   90.00
#
_symmetry.space_group_name_H-M   'P 1'
#
loop_
_entity.id
_entity.type
_entity.pdbx_description
1 polymer ?
#
loop_
_entity_poly.entity_id
_entity_poly.type
_entity_poly.pdbx_seq_one_letter_code
_entity_poly.pdbx_strand_id
1 'polypeptide(L)'
;SKSINSSKNNQYGSSYKLYYLAKRSGSGEHLYTPIAGAEDAYEALMNDNNFLLANNGAAIYNGDTSYLSRDMNRTDNYQMNFMATYNRSFGDHNVGALFSIERSEAESEYLNGSVTDPYEFTTGQSNSVGANSTAGTVFTRAESGTLSYIGRINYAYADKYLLEFLLRSDASTKFAPDNYWGFFPSVSAGWVI
;
A
#
# COMPACT_ATOMS: atom_id res chain seq x y z
N SER A 1 18.66 -1.70 4.91
CA SER A 1 17.82 -0.66 5.54
C SER A 1 16.53 -1.28 6.04
N LYS A 2 15.99 -0.69 7.08
CA LYS A 2 14.75 -1.12 7.71
C LYS A 2 13.87 0.11 7.91
N SER A 3 12.63 0.06 7.43
CA SER A 3 11.67 1.13 7.63
C SER A 3 10.32 0.57 8.08
N ILE A 4 9.68 1.29 9.00
CA ILE A 4 8.33 1.00 9.47
C ILE A 4 7.55 2.30 9.36
N ASN A 5 6.53 2.31 8.51
CA ASN A 5 5.62 3.41 8.35
C ASN A 5 4.24 2.99 8.86
N SER A 6 3.63 3.84 9.67
CA SER A 6 2.25 3.64 10.11
C SER A 6 1.42 4.86 9.79
N SER A 7 0.21 4.66 9.33
CA SER A 7 -0.77 5.70 9.11
C SER A 7 -2.05 5.44 9.88
N LYS A 8 -2.72 6.51 10.24
CA LYS A 8 -3.99 6.51 10.93
C LYS A 8 -4.96 7.34 10.11
N ASN A 9 -6.02 6.72 9.64
CA ASN A 9 -7.11 7.42 8.98
C ASN A 9 -8.40 7.23 9.78
N ASN A 10 -9.01 8.33 10.15
CA ASN A 10 -10.29 8.35 10.84
C ASN A 10 -11.21 9.24 10.01
N GLN A 11 -12.27 8.68 9.50
CA GLN A 11 -13.35 9.40 8.85
C GLN A 11 -14.59 9.28 9.73
N TYR A 12 -15.07 10.39 10.17
CA TYR A 12 -16.32 10.49 10.91
C TYR A 12 -17.36 11.11 9.98
N GLY A 13 -18.20 10.29 9.42
CA GLY A 13 -19.36 10.70 8.67
C GLY A 13 -20.59 10.21 9.40
N SER A 14 -21.51 11.07 9.73
CA SER A 14 -22.83 10.63 10.18
C SER A 14 -23.80 10.75 9.02
N SER A 15 -24.40 9.65 8.63
CA SER A 15 -25.59 9.73 7.79
C SER A 15 -26.75 10.18 8.68
N TYR A 16 -27.31 11.33 8.39
CA TYR A 16 -28.50 11.79 9.07
C TYR A 16 -29.61 12.05 8.08
N LYS A 17 -30.82 11.79 8.51
CA LYS A 17 -32.01 12.10 7.72
C LYS A 17 -32.42 13.52 8.05
N LEU A 18 -32.43 14.37 7.03
CA LEU A 18 -32.99 15.70 7.14
C LEU A 18 -34.50 15.62 6.87
N TYR A 19 -35.25 16.04 7.85
CA TYR A 19 -36.68 16.23 7.70
C TYR A 19 -36.95 17.74 7.60
N TYR A 20 -37.70 18.17 6.60
CA TYR A 20 -38.19 19.52 6.59
C TYR A 20 -39.65 19.57 7.03
N LEU A 21 -40.09 20.69 7.48
CA LEU A 21 -41.47 20.93 7.84
C LEU A 21 -42.38 20.67 6.63
N ALA A 22 -43.01 19.51 6.61
CA ALA A 22 -43.99 19.18 5.60
C ALA A 22 -45.35 19.70 6.00
N LYS A 23 -46.17 19.93 5.01
CA LYS A 23 -47.59 20.28 5.21
C LYS A 23 -48.46 19.06 5.07
N ARG A 24 -49.54 18.99 5.81
CA ARG A 24 -50.58 17.96 5.61
C ARG A 24 -51.16 18.07 4.22
N SER A 25 -51.32 16.96 3.50
CA SER A 25 -51.79 16.93 2.12
C SER A 25 -53.26 17.23 2.08
N GLY A 26 -54.00 17.71 2.72
CA GLY A 26 -55.41 18.08 2.64
C GLY A 26 -55.72 19.48 3.16
N SER A 27 -55.12 19.86 4.26
CA SER A 27 -55.36 21.14 4.90
C SER A 27 -54.30 22.19 4.60
N GLY A 28 -53.09 21.77 4.15
CA GLY A 28 -51.95 22.67 3.99
C GLY A 28 -51.35 23.19 5.31
N GLU A 29 -51.81 22.64 6.44
CA GLU A 29 -51.30 23.00 7.75
C GLU A 29 -49.93 22.41 8.03
N HIS A 30 -49.11 23.09 8.82
CA HIS A 30 -47.83 22.56 9.24
C HIS A 30 -48.03 21.39 10.24
N LEU A 31 -47.06 20.45 10.23
CA LEU A 31 -47.16 19.24 11.06
C LEU A 31 -47.13 19.47 12.57
N TYR A 32 -46.66 20.61 13.01
CA TYR A 32 -46.69 20.98 14.44
C TYR A 32 -48.07 21.43 14.91
N THR A 33 -49.02 21.56 13.99
CA THR A 33 -50.41 21.90 14.37
C THR A 33 -51.02 20.69 15.07
N PRO A 34 -51.49 20.82 16.29
CA PRO A 34 -52.06 19.68 17.03
C PRO A 34 -53.22 19.04 16.28
N ILE A 35 -53.23 17.69 16.28
CA ILE A 35 -54.34 16.92 15.78
C ILE A 35 -55.35 16.71 16.90
N ALA A 36 -56.60 17.00 16.64
CA ALA A 36 -57.65 16.75 17.62
C ALA A 36 -57.74 15.25 17.95
N GLY A 37 -57.60 14.93 19.23
CA GLY A 37 -57.63 13.52 19.74
C GLY A 37 -56.28 12.81 19.86
N ALA A 38 -55.18 13.45 19.54
CA ALA A 38 -53.85 12.95 19.85
C ALA A 38 -53.37 13.40 21.22
N GLU A 39 -52.85 12.52 22.04
CA GLU A 39 -52.36 12.85 23.40
C GLU A 39 -51.10 13.67 23.39
N ASP A 40 -50.24 13.49 22.39
CA ASP A 40 -49.04 14.27 22.21
C ASP A 40 -48.70 14.53 20.73
N ALA A 41 -47.76 15.42 20.47
CA ALA A 41 -47.33 15.80 19.14
C ALA A 41 -46.65 14.63 18.38
N TYR A 42 -46.01 13.71 19.09
CA TYR A 42 -45.35 12.58 18.51
C TYR A 42 -46.35 11.53 18.01
N GLU A 43 -47.38 11.25 18.83
CA GLU A 43 -48.48 10.32 18.45
C GLU A 43 -49.26 10.90 17.28
N ALA A 44 -49.55 12.19 17.28
CA ALA A 44 -50.18 12.88 16.16
C ALA A 44 -49.38 12.73 14.88
N LEU A 45 -48.06 12.86 14.97
CA LEU A 45 -47.15 12.74 13.83
C LEU A 45 -47.12 11.31 13.28
N MET A 46 -47.06 10.31 14.14
CA MET A 46 -46.94 8.90 13.75
C MET A 46 -48.28 8.33 13.19
N ASN A 47 -49.41 8.86 13.64
CA ASN A 47 -50.70 8.39 13.23
C ASN A 47 -51.32 9.18 12.06
N ASP A 48 -50.67 10.26 11.60
CA ASP A 48 -51.17 11.06 10.48
C ASP A 48 -50.86 10.37 9.14
N ASN A 49 -51.85 9.68 8.58
CA ASN A 49 -51.73 9.04 7.27
C ASN A 49 -51.53 10.03 6.11
N ASN A 50 -51.67 11.33 6.35
CA ASN A 50 -51.42 12.39 5.38
C ASN A 50 -50.04 13.01 5.56
N PHE A 51 -49.20 12.38 6.36
CA PHE A 51 -47.82 12.83 6.59
C PHE A 51 -47.01 12.61 5.33
N LEU A 52 -46.72 13.68 4.62
CA LEU A 52 -45.78 13.66 3.51
C LEU A 52 -44.36 13.85 4.05
N LEU A 53 -43.68 12.74 4.26
CA LEU A 53 -42.21 12.79 4.41
C LEU A 53 -41.63 13.25 3.08
N ALA A 54 -40.78 14.22 3.12
CA ALA A 54 -39.96 14.55 1.97
C ALA A 54 -39.26 13.28 1.49
N ASN A 55 -39.46 12.93 0.24
CA ASN A 55 -38.88 11.72 -0.36
C ASN A 55 -39.20 10.41 0.39
N ASN A 56 -40.37 10.28 0.97
CA ASN A 56 -40.73 9.08 1.74
C ASN A 56 -39.73 8.72 2.84
N GLY A 57 -39.16 9.69 3.49
CA GLY A 57 -38.11 9.48 4.51
C GLY A 57 -36.73 9.19 3.94
N ALA A 58 -36.51 9.42 2.65
CA ALA A 58 -35.18 9.33 2.09
C ALA A 58 -34.26 10.36 2.71
N ALA A 59 -33.06 9.98 3.01
CA ALA A 59 -32.03 10.88 3.50
C ALA A 59 -31.72 11.93 2.43
N ILE A 60 -31.80 13.21 2.78
CA ILE A 60 -31.40 14.32 1.91
C ILE A 60 -29.87 14.43 1.89
N TYR A 61 -29.23 13.99 2.95
CA TYR A 61 -27.80 13.93 3.10
C TYR A 61 -27.38 12.54 3.58
N ASN A 62 -26.69 11.83 2.73
CA ASN A 62 -25.93 10.65 3.13
C ASN A 62 -24.51 11.12 3.36
N GLY A 63 -24.13 11.35 4.60
CA GLY A 63 -22.73 11.47 4.96
C GLY A 63 -22.01 10.16 4.61
N ASP A 64 -20.72 10.27 4.34
CA ASP A 64 -19.90 9.08 4.19
C ASP A 64 -19.99 8.24 5.46
N THR A 65 -19.98 6.92 5.27
CA THR A 65 -19.96 5.98 6.39
C THR A 65 -18.75 6.24 7.25
N SER A 66 -18.93 6.38 8.55
CA SER A 66 -17.82 6.50 9.48
C SER A 66 -16.90 5.29 9.38
N TYR A 67 -15.61 5.50 9.31
CA TYR A 67 -14.66 4.41 9.35
C TYR A 67 -13.37 4.79 10.08
N LEU A 68 -12.74 3.78 10.65
CA LEU A 68 -11.40 3.85 11.23
C LEU A 68 -10.50 2.90 10.47
N SER A 69 -9.32 3.34 10.06
CA SER A 69 -8.30 2.44 9.54
C SER A 69 -6.94 2.67 10.18
N ARG A 70 -6.18 1.62 10.23
CA ARG A 70 -4.77 1.60 10.62
C ARG A 70 -4.00 0.83 9.58
N ASP A 71 -3.00 1.49 9.03
CA ASP A 71 -2.08 0.91 8.09
C ASP A 71 -0.72 0.80 8.73
N MET A 72 -0.10 -0.33 8.55
CA MET A 72 1.30 -0.55 8.90
C MET A 72 2.01 -1.14 7.67
N ASN A 73 3.03 -0.45 7.23
CA ASN A 73 3.90 -0.91 6.16
C ASN A 73 5.30 -1.07 6.72
N ARG A 74 5.84 -2.27 6.63
CA ARG A 74 7.21 -2.60 7.03
C ARG A 74 7.99 -3.03 5.79
N THR A 75 9.15 -2.45 5.61
CA THR A 75 10.07 -2.82 4.54
C THR A 75 11.45 -3.08 5.13
N ASP A 76 11.98 -4.26 4.88
CA ASP A 76 13.32 -4.66 5.24
C ASP A 76 14.12 -4.94 3.97
N ASN A 77 15.22 -4.21 3.77
CA ASN A 77 16.14 -4.40 2.66
C ASN A 77 17.52 -4.74 3.19
N TYR A 78 18.06 -5.82 2.69
CA TYR A 78 19.40 -6.30 2.98
C TYR A 78 20.21 -6.36 1.69
N GLN A 79 21.43 -5.88 1.73
CA GLN A 79 22.39 -6.00 0.63
C GLN A 79 23.76 -6.36 1.18
N MET A 80 24.39 -7.33 0.54
CA MET A 80 25.76 -7.77 0.83
C MET A 80 26.54 -7.83 -0.47
N ASN A 81 27.70 -7.21 -0.47
CA ASN A 81 28.63 -7.23 -1.58
C ASN A 81 29.98 -7.73 -1.07
N PHE A 82 30.54 -8.69 -1.77
CA PHE A 82 31.92 -9.13 -1.58
C PHE A 82 32.67 -8.91 -2.89
N MET A 83 33.86 -8.33 -2.82
CA MET A 83 34.69 -8.08 -4.00
C MET A 83 36.15 -8.41 -3.70
N ALA A 84 36.76 -9.14 -4.61
CA ALA A 84 38.19 -9.45 -4.60
C ALA A 84 38.82 -8.97 -5.90
N THR A 85 39.98 -8.31 -5.82
CA THR A 85 40.71 -7.84 -6.98
C THR A 85 42.14 -8.34 -6.92
N TYR A 86 42.69 -8.66 -8.08
CA TYR A 86 44.08 -9.05 -8.26
C TYR A 86 44.66 -8.29 -9.43
N ASN A 87 45.83 -7.67 -9.25
CA ASN A 87 46.55 -7.00 -10.33
C ASN A 87 48.03 -7.36 -10.24
N ARG A 88 48.61 -7.73 -11.37
CA ARG A 88 50.03 -8.07 -11.44
C ARG A 88 50.60 -7.78 -12.81
N SER A 89 51.83 -7.28 -12.81
CA SER A 89 52.65 -7.04 -14.02
C SER A 89 53.84 -7.99 -14.05
N PHE A 90 54.15 -8.53 -15.21
CA PHE A 90 55.31 -9.40 -15.48
C PHE A 90 55.95 -8.98 -16.82
N GLY A 91 57.03 -8.17 -16.75
CA GLY A 91 57.58 -7.57 -17.94
C GLY A 91 56.54 -6.73 -18.71
N ASP A 92 56.33 -7.04 -19.97
CA ASP A 92 55.36 -6.34 -20.83
C ASP A 92 53.90 -6.81 -20.64
N HIS A 93 53.62 -7.74 -19.73
CA HIS A 93 52.31 -8.31 -19.50
C HIS A 93 51.69 -7.72 -18.23
N ASN A 94 50.49 -7.17 -18.35
CA ASN A 94 49.70 -6.68 -17.23
C ASN A 94 48.42 -7.50 -17.15
N VAL A 95 48.14 -8.11 -15.99
CA VAL A 95 46.94 -8.90 -15.74
C VAL A 95 46.16 -8.30 -14.57
N GLY A 96 44.92 -8.04 -14.78
CA GLY A 96 43.95 -7.65 -13.76
C GLY A 96 42.82 -8.65 -13.68
N ALA A 97 42.42 -9.03 -12.49
CA ALA A 97 41.23 -9.88 -12.27
C ALA A 97 40.36 -9.27 -11.18
N LEU A 98 39.06 -9.42 -11.35
CA LEU A 98 38.04 -9.02 -10.36
C LEU A 98 37.02 -10.14 -10.24
N PHE A 99 36.68 -10.48 -9.02
CA PHE A 99 35.56 -11.33 -8.70
C PHE A 99 34.65 -10.62 -7.69
N SER A 100 33.34 -10.60 -7.94
CA SER A 100 32.37 -10.02 -7.04
C SER A 100 31.16 -10.93 -6.86
N ILE A 101 30.64 -10.97 -5.65
CA ILE A 101 29.36 -11.58 -5.29
C ILE A 101 28.48 -10.45 -4.74
N GLU A 102 27.32 -10.29 -5.32
CA GLU A 102 26.31 -9.32 -4.86
C GLU A 102 25.02 -10.07 -4.52
N ARG A 103 24.53 -9.90 -3.31
CA ARG A 103 23.26 -10.46 -2.85
C ARG A 103 22.37 -9.33 -2.33
N SER A 104 21.13 -9.28 -2.77
CA SER A 104 20.12 -8.39 -2.19
C SER A 104 18.85 -9.16 -1.88
N GLU A 105 18.21 -8.77 -0.80
CA GLU A 105 16.91 -9.28 -0.37
C GLU A 105 16.05 -8.10 0.03
N ALA A 106 14.79 -8.15 -0.36
CA ALA A 106 13.77 -7.19 0.02
C ALA A 106 12.53 -7.93 0.50
N GLU A 107 12.05 -7.56 1.66
CA GLU A 107 10.82 -8.03 2.26
C GLU A 107 9.92 -6.83 2.51
N SER A 108 8.64 -6.94 2.14
CA SER A 108 7.62 -5.94 2.45
C SER A 108 6.41 -6.61 3.05
N GLU A 109 5.93 -6.05 4.14
CA GLU A 109 4.70 -6.46 4.81
C GLU A 109 3.76 -5.28 4.87
N TYR A 110 2.52 -5.48 4.47
CA TYR A 110 1.44 -4.52 4.61
C TYR A 110 0.33 -5.12 5.45
N LEU A 111 -0.04 -4.43 6.50
CA LEU A 111 -1.17 -4.74 7.36
C LEU A 111 -2.12 -3.55 7.39
N ASN A 112 -3.36 -3.78 7.02
CA ASN A 112 -4.47 -2.85 7.20
C ASN A 112 -5.50 -3.47 8.12
N GLY A 113 -5.91 -2.71 9.12
CA GLY A 113 -7.07 -3.00 9.95
C GLY A 113 -8.08 -1.87 9.80
N SER A 114 -9.32 -2.18 9.45
CA SER A 114 -10.38 -1.19 9.29
C SER A 114 -11.65 -1.62 10.02
N VAL A 115 -12.39 -0.63 10.49
CA VAL A 115 -13.71 -0.81 11.11
C VAL A 115 -14.63 0.24 10.54
N THR A 116 -15.79 -0.20 10.05
CA THR A 116 -16.87 0.68 9.59
C THR A 116 -17.89 0.88 10.73
N ASP A 117 -18.53 2.02 10.74
CA ASP A 117 -19.56 2.41 11.70
C ASP A 117 -19.15 2.25 13.18
N PRO A 118 -17.99 2.81 13.60
CA PRO A 118 -17.66 2.87 15.02
C PRO A 118 -18.64 3.78 15.76
N TYR A 119 -18.71 3.64 17.08
CA TYR A 119 -19.54 4.53 17.90
C TYR A 119 -19.13 6.00 17.73
N GLU A 120 -20.08 6.87 17.42
CA GLU A 120 -19.85 8.30 17.14
C GLU A 120 -19.34 9.09 18.37
N PHE A 121 -19.73 8.68 19.57
CA PHE A 121 -19.31 9.36 20.81
C PHE A 121 -17.85 9.08 21.19
N THR A 122 -17.13 8.29 20.40
CA THR A 122 -15.70 8.01 20.61
C THR A 122 -14.80 8.97 19.82
N THR A 123 -15.30 10.15 19.46
CA THR A 123 -14.55 11.19 18.73
C THR A 123 -13.19 11.43 19.38
N GLY A 124 -12.12 11.27 18.60
CA GLY A 124 -10.74 11.41 19.06
C GLY A 124 -10.13 10.17 19.68
N GLN A 125 -10.90 9.11 19.97
CA GLN A 125 -10.40 7.83 20.44
C GLN A 125 -10.41 6.77 19.34
N SER A 126 -9.38 5.95 19.29
CA SER A 126 -9.33 4.81 18.37
C SER A 126 -10.07 3.64 19.00
N ASN A 127 -11.35 3.53 18.72
CA ASN A 127 -12.16 2.42 19.19
C ASN A 127 -12.64 1.59 18.00
N SER A 128 -12.48 0.28 18.10
CA SER A 128 -12.93 -0.68 17.08
C SER A 128 -14.32 -1.24 17.37
N VAL A 129 -15.04 -0.69 18.33
CA VAL A 129 -16.35 -1.17 18.76
C VAL A 129 -17.44 -0.25 18.25
N GLY A 130 -18.48 -0.82 17.69
CA GLY A 130 -19.70 -0.14 17.25
C GLY A 130 -20.87 -1.12 17.21
N ALA A 131 -22.10 -0.62 17.29
CA ALA A 131 -23.30 -1.46 17.34
C ALA A 131 -23.46 -2.33 16.08
N ASN A 132 -23.08 -1.79 14.92
CA ASN A 132 -23.14 -2.46 13.62
C ASN A 132 -21.79 -2.44 12.91
N SER A 133 -20.69 -2.42 13.67
CA SER A 133 -19.36 -2.32 13.10
C SER A 133 -18.96 -3.59 12.35
N THR A 134 -18.43 -3.42 11.17
CA THR A 134 -17.78 -4.48 10.41
C THR A 134 -16.28 -4.27 10.45
N ALA A 135 -15.56 -5.25 10.97
CA ALA A 135 -14.11 -5.25 10.99
C ALA A 135 -13.56 -5.95 9.75
N GLY A 136 -12.59 -5.32 9.12
CA GLY A 136 -11.84 -5.90 8.01
C GLY A 136 -10.34 -5.87 8.28
N THR A 137 -9.65 -6.91 7.85
CA THR A 137 -8.19 -6.99 7.91
C THR A 137 -7.63 -7.41 6.56
N VAL A 138 -6.58 -6.74 6.13
CA VAL A 138 -5.81 -7.14 4.95
C VAL A 138 -4.36 -7.31 5.39
N PHE A 139 -3.79 -8.45 5.07
CA PHE A 139 -2.37 -8.73 5.28
C PHE A 139 -1.76 -9.19 3.96
N THR A 140 -0.70 -8.53 3.55
CA THR A 140 0.05 -8.88 2.35
C THR A 140 1.53 -8.91 2.68
N ARG A 141 2.22 -9.94 2.20
CA ARG A 141 3.67 -10.07 2.31
C ARG A 141 4.25 -10.36 0.93
N ALA A 142 5.31 -9.65 0.58
CA ALA A 142 6.06 -9.88 -0.63
C ALA A 142 7.55 -9.96 -0.30
N GLU A 143 8.22 -10.93 -0.92
CA GLU A 143 9.64 -11.16 -0.79
C GLU A 143 10.28 -11.19 -2.18
N SER A 144 11.47 -10.65 -2.27
CA SER A 144 12.29 -10.76 -3.49
C SER A 144 13.76 -10.83 -3.14
N GLY A 145 14.50 -11.58 -3.96
CA GLY A 145 15.94 -11.71 -3.79
C GLY A 145 16.66 -11.74 -5.13
N THR A 146 17.88 -11.23 -5.13
CA THR A 146 18.81 -11.34 -6.27
C THR A 146 20.15 -11.81 -5.79
N LEU A 147 20.83 -12.59 -6.63
CA LEU A 147 22.19 -13.05 -6.42
C LEU A 147 22.96 -12.92 -7.72
N SER A 148 24.08 -12.23 -7.67
CA SER A 148 24.90 -11.98 -8.85
C SER A 148 26.34 -12.41 -8.60
N TYR A 149 26.94 -13.09 -9.58
CA TYR A 149 28.35 -13.37 -9.66
C TYR A 149 28.95 -12.60 -10.83
N ILE A 150 30.02 -11.88 -10.59
CA ILE A 150 30.69 -11.07 -11.59
C ILE A 150 32.17 -11.46 -11.61
N GLY A 151 32.64 -11.88 -12.76
CA GLY A 151 34.06 -12.16 -13.03
C GLY A 151 34.55 -11.28 -14.18
N ARG A 152 35.67 -10.58 -13.99
CA ARG A 152 36.31 -9.77 -15.01
C ARG A 152 37.80 -10.05 -15.03
N ILE A 153 38.34 -10.25 -16.22
CA ILE A 153 39.75 -10.40 -16.48
C ILE A 153 40.16 -9.35 -17.51
N ASN A 154 41.14 -8.54 -17.15
CA ASN A 154 41.78 -7.58 -18.04
C ASN A 154 43.21 -8.02 -18.32
N TYR A 155 43.60 -7.99 -19.57
CA TYR A 155 44.96 -8.27 -20.01
C TYR A 155 45.46 -7.18 -20.92
N ALA A 156 46.65 -6.69 -20.65
CA ALA A 156 47.37 -5.76 -21.52
C ALA A 156 48.75 -6.31 -21.85
N TYR A 157 49.15 -6.20 -23.11
CA TYR A 157 50.47 -6.54 -23.59
C TYR A 157 51.16 -5.30 -24.13
N ALA A 158 52.34 -5.00 -23.58
CA ALA A 158 53.18 -3.84 -23.91
C ALA A 158 52.41 -2.51 -23.89
N ASP A 159 51.34 -2.40 -23.06
CA ASP A 159 50.42 -1.27 -22.97
C ASP A 159 49.78 -0.90 -24.33
N LYS A 160 49.88 -1.79 -25.32
CA LYS A 160 49.47 -1.57 -26.68
C LYS A 160 48.26 -2.42 -27.07
N TYR A 161 48.20 -3.65 -26.65
CA TYR A 161 47.12 -4.60 -26.95
C TYR A 161 46.35 -4.85 -25.68
N LEU A 162 45.06 -4.57 -25.71
CA LEU A 162 44.15 -4.67 -24.56
C LEU A 162 43.09 -5.72 -24.85
N LEU A 163 42.84 -6.59 -23.88
CA LEU A 163 41.76 -7.60 -23.92
C LEU A 163 41.02 -7.60 -22.59
N GLU A 164 39.70 -7.55 -22.64
CA GLU A 164 38.84 -7.70 -21.48
C GLU A 164 37.84 -8.82 -21.71
N PHE A 165 37.68 -9.64 -20.70
CA PHE A 165 36.64 -10.65 -20.61
C PHE A 165 35.82 -10.39 -19.36
N LEU A 166 34.48 -10.25 -19.50
CA LEU A 166 33.53 -10.10 -18.42
C LEU A 166 32.51 -11.21 -18.50
N LEU A 167 32.24 -11.86 -17.37
CA LEU A 167 31.12 -12.78 -17.19
C LEU A 167 30.29 -12.30 -16.01
N ARG A 168 28.98 -12.10 -16.25
CA ARG A 168 28.02 -11.85 -15.20
C ARG A 168 26.98 -12.95 -15.21
N SER A 169 26.67 -13.50 -14.05
CA SER A 169 25.61 -14.47 -13.84
C SER A 169 24.68 -13.96 -12.77
N ASP A 170 23.42 -13.72 -13.11
CA ASP A 170 22.41 -13.13 -12.25
C ASP A 170 21.28 -14.13 -12.01
N ALA A 171 20.89 -14.28 -10.75
CA ALA A 171 19.67 -14.97 -10.35
C ALA A 171 18.68 -14.00 -9.71
N SER A 172 17.40 -14.21 -9.97
CA SER A 172 16.33 -13.41 -9.35
C SER A 172 15.10 -14.26 -9.07
N THR A 173 14.55 -14.14 -7.87
CA THR A 173 13.30 -14.80 -7.45
C THR A 173 12.05 -14.26 -8.17
N LYS A 174 12.19 -13.21 -8.99
CA LYS A 174 11.11 -12.73 -9.86
C LYS A 174 10.81 -13.63 -11.04
N PHE A 175 11.72 -14.55 -11.36
CA PHE A 175 11.55 -15.53 -12.41
C PHE A 175 11.08 -16.88 -11.85
N ALA A 176 10.53 -17.73 -12.70
CA ALA A 176 10.15 -19.08 -12.32
C ALA A 176 11.38 -19.90 -11.86
N PRO A 177 11.21 -20.88 -10.94
CA PRO A 177 12.31 -21.65 -10.37
C PRO A 177 13.29 -22.24 -11.37
N ASP A 178 12.80 -22.70 -12.51
CA ASP A 178 13.64 -23.31 -13.56
C ASP A 178 14.43 -22.27 -14.38
N ASN A 179 14.15 -20.99 -14.22
CA ASN A 179 14.72 -19.89 -15.01
C ASN A 179 15.31 -18.77 -14.13
N TYR A 180 15.75 -19.08 -12.92
CA TYR A 180 16.33 -18.06 -12.03
C TYR A 180 17.59 -17.42 -12.55
N TRP A 181 18.40 -18.16 -13.33
CA TRP A 181 19.74 -17.77 -13.73
C TRP A 181 19.80 -17.23 -15.15
N GLY A 182 20.39 -16.05 -15.31
CA GLY A 182 20.82 -15.49 -16.58
C GLY A 182 22.36 -15.41 -16.67
N PHE A 183 22.94 -15.62 -17.86
CA PHE A 183 24.37 -15.51 -18.11
C PHE A 183 24.63 -14.44 -19.17
N PHE A 184 25.54 -13.53 -18.86
CA PHE A 184 25.83 -12.35 -19.67
C PHE A 184 27.33 -12.22 -19.91
N PRO A 185 27.90 -12.95 -20.87
CA PRO A 185 29.31 -12.82 -21.26
C PRO A 185 29.53 -11.58 -22.12
N SER A 186 30.67 -10.95 -21.95
CA SER A 186 31.14 -9.84 -22.78
C SER A 186 32.65 -9.97 -23.03
N VAL A 187 33.08 -9.65 -24.25
CA VAL A 187 34.48 -9.62 -24.63
C VAL A 187 34.76 -8.29 -25.35
N SER A 188 35.82 -7.61 -24.97
CA SER A 188 36.29 -6.42 -25.66
C SER A 188 37.78 -6.51 -25.95
N ALA A 189 38.24 -5.91 -27.06
CA ALA A 189 39.61 -5.82 -27.45
C ALA A 189 39.94 -4.39 -27.91
N GLY A 190 41.12 -3.92 -27.57
CA GLY A 190 41.63 -2.60 -27.93
C GLY A 190 43.06 -2.62 -28.45
N TRP A 191 43.39 -1.71 -29.32
CA TRP A 191 44.73 -1.50 -29.82
C TRP A 191 45.08 -0.01 -29.75
N VAL A 192 46.17 0.28 -29.08
CA VAL A 192 46.72 1.64 -28.97
C VAL A 192 47.71 1.82 -30.09
N ILE A 193 47.49 2.81 -30.97
CA ILE A 193 48.31 3.14 -32.14
C ILE A 193 49.38 4.14 -31.78
#